data_93038b835042a55c0415ae92945f4282
#
_entry.id   93038b835042a55c0415ae92945f4282
#
_cell.length_a   1.000
_cell.length_b   1.000
_cell.length_c   1.000
_cell.angle_alpha   90.00
_cell.angle_beta   90.00
_cell.angle_gamma   90.00
#
_symmetry.space_group_name_H-M   'P 1'
#
loop_
_entity.id
_entity.type
_entity.pdbx_description
1 polymer ?
#
loop_
_entity_poly.entity_id
_entity_poly.type
_entity_poly.pdbx_seq_one_letter_code
_entity_poly.pdbx_strand_id
1 'polypeptide(L)'
;VPLTFFPKKVPGLQQAFRLKDGAWRMNLTVEALGQSVQADVFHLYSLKAGAAYGSVLMNFFVVGAPANEWRISVPAGIGNIDVSGQNVGRDWRREGDVVVVPLSRPVLGAGTILLTFEQPMCARGGDISPGEVRPLGVQGERGYVQVVSPLQVNYDISRSEGALLKLDPSELPAEFRLLSSAPTLAA
;
A
#
# COMPACT_ATOMS: atom_id res chain seq x y z
N VAL A 1 -38.84 -13.19 -8.45
CA VAL A 1 -38.99 -14.49 -7.79
C VAL A 1 -37.95 -14.59 -6.70
N PRO A 2 -38.29 -14.97 -5.45
CA PRO A 2 -37.27 -15.18 -4.42
C PRO A 2 -36.28 -16.25 -4.86
N LEU A 3 -34.99 -16.00 -4.63
CA LEU A 3 -33.89 -16.89 -5.03
C LEU A 3 -34.00 -18.29 -4.37
N THR A 4 -34.71 -18.37 -3.27
CA THR A 4 -35.01 -19.61 -2.54
C THR A 4 -35.87 -20.62 -3.32
N PHE A 5 -36.57 -20.17 -4.36
CA PHE A 5 -37.39 -21.05 -5.22
C PHE A 5 -36.57 -21.73 -6.34
N PHE A 6 -35.28 -21.44 -6.46
CA PHE A 6 -34.44 -22.13 -7.42
C PHE A 6 -34.04 -23.51 -6.94
N PRO A 7 -34.25 -24.57 -7.76
CA PRO A 7 -34.00 -25.95 -7.37
C PRO A 7 -32.51 -26.27 -7.19
N LYS A 8 -31.63 -25.45 -7.71
CA LYS A 8 -30.16 -25.55 -7.53
C LYS A 8 -29.60 -24.21 -7.09
N LYS A 9 -28.70 -24.24 -6.11
CA LYS A 9 -27.87 -23.08 -5.78
C LYS A 9 -26.94 -22.80 -6.95
N VAL A 10 -27.14 -21.65 -7.62
CA VAL A 10 -26.24 -21.17 -8.68
C VAL A 10 -25.34 -20.11 -8.05
N PRO A 11 -24.02 -20.34 -7.97
CA PRO A 11 -23.10 -19.36 -7.44
C PRO A 11 -23.19 -18.04 -8.25
N GLY A 12 -23.23 -16.90 -7.55
CA GLY A 12 -23.31 -15.59 -8.21
C GLY A 12 -24.70 -15.19 -8.71
N LEU A 13 -25.74 -15.98 -8.49
CA LEU A 13 -27.11 -15.62 -8.86
C LEU A 13 -27.59 -14.43 -8.01
N GLN A 14 -27.79 -13.28 -8.64
CA GLN A 14 -28.27 -12.06 -7.96
C GLN A 14 -29.76 -11.84 -8.13
N GLN A 15 -30.32 -12.17 -9.31
CA GLN A 15 -31.73 -11.96 -9.62
C GLN A 15 -32.31 -13.12 -10.41
N ALA A 16 -33.60 -13.36 -10.26
CA ALA A 16 -34.32 -14.38 -11.01
C ALA A 16 -35.70 -13.88 -11.39
N PHE A 17 -36.08 -14.13 -12.63
CA PHE A 17 -37.36 -13.71 -13.21
C PHE A 17 -38.18 -14.95 -13.65
N ARG A 18 -39.47 -14.92 -13.39
CA ARG A 18 -40.41 -15.94 -13.87
C ARG A 18 -41.15 -15.40 -15.08
N LEU A 19 -41.07 -16.09 -16.19
CA LEU A 19 -41.85 -15.80 -17.38
C LEU A 19 -43.29 -16.30 -17.16
N LYS A 20 -44.27 -15.48 -17.55
CA LYS A 20 -45.70 -15.82 -17.47
C LYS A 20 -46.30 -16.20 -18.85
N ASP A 21 -45.75 -15.59 -19.90
CA ASP A 21 -46.13 -15.84 -21.30
C ASP A 21 -44.96 -15.67 -22.22
N GLY A 22 -45.14 -15.81 -23.54
CA GLY A 22 -44.08 -15.68 -24.53
C GLY A 22 -43.73 -14.26 -24.94
N ALA A 23 -44.53 -13.25 -24.57
CA ALA A 23 -44.35 -11.86 -24.96
C ALA A 23 -43.58 -11.09 -23.87
N TRP A 24 -42.28 -11.32 -23.78
CA TRP A 24 -41.44 -10.63 -22.82
C TRP A 24 -40.19 -10.01 -23.49
N ARG A 25 -39.71 -8.94 -22.91
CA ARG A 25 -38.45 -8.29 -23.28
C ARG A 25 -37.76 -7.84 -21.99
N MET A 26 -36.46 -8.02 -21.93
CA MET A 26 -35.61 -7.48 -20.86
C MET A 26 -34.47 -6.71 -21.52
N ASN A 27 -34.26 -5.49 -21.06
CA ASN A 27 -33.08 -4.71 -21.38
C ASN A 27 -32.23 -4.66 -20.11
N LEU A 28 -30.96 -5.01 -20.22
CA LEU A 28 -29.99 -4.95 -19.15
C LEU A 28 -28.92 -3.93 -19.51
N THR A 29 -28.80 -2.88 -18.71
CA THR A 29 -27.69 -1.94 -18.82
C THR A 29 -26.64 -2.31 -17.77
N VAL A 30 -25.42 -2.53 -18.21
CA VAL A 30 -24.30 -2.85 -17.34
C VAL A 30 -23.35 -1.67 -17.34
N GLU A 31 -23.14 -1.08 -16.19
CA GLU A 31 -22.14 -0.05 -15.97
C GLU A 31 -20.94 -0.64 -15.24
N ALA A 32 -19.73 -0.28 -15.69
CA ALA A 32 -18.51 -0.65 -15.01
C ALA A 32 -18.43 0.11 -13.68
N LEU A 33 -18.23 -0.60 -12.59
CA LEU A 33 -17.95 0.03 -11.30
C LEU A 33 -16.59 0.71 -11.35
N GLY A 34 -16.52 1.96 -10.91
CA GLY A 34 -15.27 2.66 -10.69
C GLY A 34 -14.44 1.96 -9.61
N GLN A 35 -13.13 1.94 -9.78
CA GLN A 35 -12.22 1.48 -8.75
C GLN A 35 -12.00 2.57 -7.71
N SER A 36 -12.06 2.21 -6.44
CA SER A 36 -11.66 3.07 -5.31
C SER A 36 -10.66 2.33 -4.44
N VAL A 37 -9.53 2.97 -4.17
CA VAL A 37 -8.43 2.40 -3.39
C VAL A 37 -8.07 3.34 -2.26
N GLN A 38 -8.03 2.82 -1.03
CA GLN A 38 -7.49 3.47 0.15
C GLN A 38 -6.19 2.78 0.53
N ALA A 39 -5.24 3.49 1.11
CA ALA A 39 -3.99 2.92 1.57
C ALA A 39 -3.65 3.37 3.00
N ASP A 40 -3.29 2.39 3.84
CA ASP A 40 -2.63 2.62 5.11
C ASP A 40 -1.15 2.30 4.93
N VAL A 41 -0.28 3.28 5.18
CA VAL A 41 1.16 3.18 4.87
C VAL A 41 1.98 3.35 6.14
N PHE A 42 2.88 2.42 6.37
CA PHE A 42 3.83 2.52 7.46
C PHE A 42 5.27 2.55 6.93
N HIS A 43 5.98 3.64 7.23
CA HIS A 43 7.36 3.85 6.84
C HIS A 43 8.29 3.63 8.02
N LEU A 44 9.22 2.69 7.90
CA LEU A 44 10.30 2.47 8.84
C LEU A 44 11.64 2.77 8.18
N TYR A 45 12.35 3.74 8.70
CA TYR A 45 13.72 4.08 8.27
C TYR A 45 14.72 3.71 9.35
N SER A 46 15.66 2.83 9.04
CA SER A 46 16.73 2.43 9.93
C SER A 46 18.04 3.06 9.47
N LEU A 47 18.57 3.99 10.25
CA LEU A 47 19.83 4.65 9.96
C LEU A 47 20.99 3.78 10.42
N LYS A 48 21.91 3.45 9.51
CA LYS A 48 23.15 2.71 9.76
C LYS A 48 24.33 3.47 9.17
N ALA A 49 25.55 3.02 9.47
CA ALA A 49 26.74 3.64 8.90
C ALA A 49 26.72 3.54 7.38
N GLY A 50 26.70 4.69 6.69
CA GLY A 50 26.76 4.80 5.24
C GLY A 50 25.47 4.60 4.47
N ALA A 51 24.35 4.23 5.13
CA ALA A 51 23.07 4.06 4.45
C ALA A 51 21.87 4.22 5.39
N ALA A 52 20.75 4.62 4.80
CA ALA A 52 19.42 4.48 5.38
C ALA A 52 18.69 3.29 4.73
N TYR A 53 18.21 2.38 5.52
CA TYR A 53 17.40 1.24 5.07
C TYR A 53 15.93 1.55 5.31
N GLY A 54 15.16 1.57 4.25
CA GLY A 54 13.73 1.81 4.30
C GLY A 54 12.93 0.51 4.19
N SER A 55 11.86 0.44 4.95
CA SER A 55 10.83 -0.59 4.83
C SER A 55 9.47 0.10 4.82
N VAL A 56 8.72 -0.04 3.74
CA VAL A 56 7.40 0.59 3.61
C VAL A 56 6.36 -0.50 3.46
N LEU A 57 5.55 -0.66 4.50
CA LEU A 57 4.41 -1.57 4.51
C LEU A 57 3.18 -0.80 4.03
N MET A 58 2.54 -1.28 2.97
CA MET A 58 1.35 -0.67 2.40
C MET A 58 0.19 -1.66 2.47
N ASN A 59 -0.87 -1.27 3.16
CA ASN A 59 -2.12 -2.01 3.23
C ASN A 59 -3.15 -1.30 2.36
N PHE A 60 -3.53 -1.92 1.26
CA PHE A 60 -4.55 -1.41 0.34
C PHE A 60 -5.91 -1.97 0.68
N PHE A 61 -6.94 -1.15 0.49
CA PHE A 61 -8.32 -1.59 0.52
C PHE A 61 -9.04 -1.14 -0.75
N VAL A 62 -9.45 -2.11 -1.57
CA VAL A 62 -10.01 -1.92 -2.91
C VAL A 62 -11.50 -2.16 -2.89
N VAL A 63 -12.28 -1.20 -3.42
CA VAL A 63 -13.73 -1.28 -3.56
C VAL A 63 -14.13 -1.02 -5.01
N GLY A 64 -15.19 -1.62 -5.46
CA GLY A 64 -15.71 -1.49 -6.82
C GLY A 64 -15.02 -2.44 -7.80
N ALA A 65 -14.17 -1.93 -8.70
CA ALA A 65 -13.40 -2.77 -9.62
C ALA A 65 -12.12 -3.29 -8.95
N PRO A 66 -11.70 -4.55 -9.22
CA PRO A 66 -10.49 -5.11 -8.65
C PRO A 66 -9.22 -4.44 -9.19
N ALA A 67 -8.18 -4.40 -8.38
CA ALA A 67 -6.85 -3.95 -8.77
C ALA A 67 -6.06 -5.10 -9.40
N ASN A 68 -5.34 -4.80 -10.49
CA ASN A 68 -4.50 -5.76 -11.21
C ASN A 68 -3.00 -5.48 -11.00
N GLU A 69 -2.66 -4.29 -10.57
CA GLU A 69 -1.28 -3.86 -10.25
C GLU A 69 -1.29 -2.82 -9.14
N TRP A 70 -0.17 -2.71 -8.44
CA TRP A 70 0.14 -1.56 -7.60
C TRP A 70 1.19 -0.68 -8.26
N ARG A 71 1.06 0.61 -8.12
CA ARG A 71 2.03 1.59 -8.59
C ARG A 71 2.54 2.39 -7.40
N ILE A 72 3.86 2.49 -7.27
CA ILE A 72 4.51 3.10 -6.11
C ILE A 72 5.52 4.12 -6.63
N SER A 73 5.42 5.34 -6.14
CA SER A 73 6.45 6.35 -6.37
C SER A 73 7.69 5.98 -5.58
N VAL A 74 8.85 5.94 -6.24
CA VAL A 74 10.14 5.65 -5.63
C VAL A 74 11.20 6.56 -6.24
N PRO A 75 11.69 7.57 -5.50
CA PRO A 75 12.69 8.53 -6.01
C PRO A 75 13.95 7.89 -6.57
N ALA A 76 14.58 8.55 -7.54
CA ALA A 76 15.74 8.03 -8.28
C ALA A 76 16.95 7.67 -7.38
N GLY A 77 17.11 8.37 -6.24
CA GLY A 77 18.22 8.13 -5.30
C GLY A 77 18.08 6.84 -4.46
N ILE A 78 16.97 6.14 -4.58
CA ILE A 78 16.67 4.89 -3.85
C ILE A 78 17.07 3.69 -4.70
N GLY A 79 17.90 2.81 -4.12
CA GLY A 79 18.38 1.60 -4.75
C GLY A 79 18.05 0.33 -3.96
N ASN A 80 18.54 -0.82 -4.42
CA ASN A 80 18.38 -2.13 -3.79
C ASN A 80 16.92 -2.40 -3.38
N ILE A 81 15.99 -2.13 -4.31
CA ILE A 81 14.56 -2.28 -4.07
C ILE A 81 14.20 -3.75 -4.12
N ASP A 82 13.44 -4.20 -3.13
CA ASP A 82 12.74 -5.49 -3.16
C ASP A 82 11.27 -5.29 -2.81
N VAL A 83 10.40 -6.06 -3.46
CA VAL A 83 8.95 -5.99 -3.26
C VAL A 83 8.43 -7.39 -2.95
N SER A 84 7.77 -7.51 -1.82
CA SER A 84 7.16 -8.76 -1.37
C SER A 84 5.74 -8.52 -0.89
N GLY A 85 4.94 -9.58 -0.86
CA GLY A 85 3.57 -9.50 -0.38
C GLY A 85 2.67 -10.56 -0.96
N GLN A 86 1.42 -10.54 -0.51
CA GLN A 86 0.41 -11.47 -0.99
C GLN A 86 -0.02 -11.09 -2.40
N ASN A 87 -0.06 -12.06 -3.31
CA ASN A 87 -0.39 -11.89 -4.72
C ASN A 87 0.60 -11.00 -5.52
N VAL A 88 1.75 -10.67 -4.97
CA VAL A 88 2.81 -9.96 -5.71
C VAL A 88 3.43 -10.91 -6.73
N GLY A 89 3.43 -10.51 -8.00
CA GLY A 89 4.15 -11.19 -9.06
C GLY A 89 5.67 -10.99 -8.93
N ARG A 90 6.46 -11.91 -9.51
CA ARG A 90 7.93 -11.75 -9.57
C ARG A 90 8.38 -10.74 -10.62
N ASP A 91 7.46 -10.26 -11.44
CA ASP A 91 7.72 -9.43 -12.63
C ASP A 91 7.57 -7.94 -12.34
N TRP A 92 7.72 -7.53 -11.06
CA TRP A 92 7.73 -6.11 -10.76
C TRP A 92 8.90 -5.42 -11.46
N ARG A 93 8.70 -4.21 -11.88
CA ARG A 93 9.69 -3.43 -12.62
C ARG A 93 9.69 -1.98 -12.19
N ARG A 94 10.84 -1.35 -12.36
CA ARG A 94 10.99 0.09 -12.15
C ARG A 94 10.92 0.81 -13.48
N GLU A 95 10.02 1.77 -13.58
CA GLU A 95 9.81 2.66 -14.72
C GLU A 95 10.09 4.10 -14.27
N GLY A 96 11.34 4.54 -14.39
CA GLY A 96 11.78 5.84 -13.85
C GLY A 96 11.63 5.91 -12.33
N ASP A 97 10.78 6.82 -11.87
CA ASP A 97 10.46 7.01 -10.44
C ASP A 97 9.22 6.24 -9.99
N VAL A 98 8.78 5.26 -10.76
CA VAL A 98 7.64 4.42 -10.42
C VAL A 98 8.04 2.95 -10.42
N VAL A 99 7.71 2.25 -9.34
CA VAL A 99 7.74 0.79 -9.26
C VAL A 99 6.34 0.28 -9.58
N VAL A 100 6.25 -0.54 -10.63
CA VAL A 100 5.01 -1.20 -11.05
C VAL A 100 5.05 -2.64 -10.60
N VAL A 101 4.05 -3.05 -9.83
CA VAL A 101 3.94 -4.37 -9.20
C VAL A 101 2.70 -5.08 -9.73
N PRO A 102 2.83 -5.92 -10.78
CA PRO A 102 1.74 -6.73 -11.28
C PRO A 102 1.27 -7.72 -10.21
N LEU A 103 -0.03 -7.93 -10.15
CA LEU A 103 -0.62 -8.88 -9.22
C LEU A 103 -0.89 -10.21 -9.92
N SER A 104 -0.53 -11.31 -9.29
CA SER A 104 -0.78 -12.66 -9.81
C SER A 104 -2.27 -12.99 -9.92
N ARG A 105 -3.10 -12.29 -9.15
CA ARG A 105 -4.57 -12.32 -9.21
C ARG A 105 -5.13 -10.94 -8.91
N PRO A 106 -6.23 -10.53 -9.57
CA PRO A 106 -6.93 -9.29 -9.25
C PRO A 106 -7.32 -9.25 -7.77
N VAL A 107 -7.12 -8.12 -7.12
CA VAL A 107 -7.42 -7.92 -5.69
C VAL A 107 -8.64 -7.04 -5.54
N LEU A 108 -9.64 -7.54 -4.82
CA LEU A 108 -10.79 -6.81 -4.32
C LEU A 108 -10.81 -6.98 -2.79
N GLY A 109 -11.02 -5.90 -2.06
CA GLY A 109 -10.85 -5.89 -0.60
C GLY A 109 -9.40 -5.62 -0.20
N ALA A 110 -8.89 -6.34 0.80
CA ALA A 110 -7.58 -6.10 1.37
C ALA A 110 -6.43 -6.67 0.52
N GLY A 111 -5.36 -5.89 0.40
CA GLY A 111 -4.10 -6.32 -0.19
C GLY A 111 -2.93 -5.70 0.57
N THR A 112 -1.85 -6.44 0.79
CA THR A 112 -0.69 -5.96 1.53
C THR A 112 0.57 -6.20 0.74
N ILE A 113 1.43 -5.19 0.68
CA ILE A 113 2.79 -5.30 0.15
C ILE A 113 3.80 -4.68 1.11
N LEU A 114 5.00 -5.20 1.08
CA LEU A 114 6.18 -4.66 1.72
C LEU A 114 7.20 -4.30 0.64
N LEU A 115 7.63 -3.05 0.61
CA LEU A 115 8.71 -2.57 -0.23
C LEU A 115 9.90 -2.23 0.67
N THR A 116 11.04 -2.83 0.40
CA THR A 116 12.29 -2.52 1.10
C THR A 116 13.30 -1.91 0.14
N PHE A 117 14.16 -1.04 0.65
CA PHE A 117 15.13 -0.33 -0.16
C PHE A 117 16.32 0.17 0.64
N GLU A 118 17.34 0.59 -0.06
CA GLU A 118 18.51 1.23 0.50
C GLU A 118 18.72 2.60 -0.14
N GLN A 119 18.96 3.59 0.71
CA GLN A 119 19.38 4.93 0.29
C GLN A 119 20.81 5.18 0.79
N PRO A 120 21.80 5.26 -0.11
CA PRO A 120 23.17 5.54 0.29
C PRO A 120 23.29 6.90 0.98
N MET A 121 24.07 6.96 2.03
CA MET A 121 24.39 8.19 2.77
C MET A 121 25.89 8.40 2.82
N CYS A 122 26.33 9.65 2.82
CA CYS A 122 27.73 9.95 3.03
C CYS A 122 28.18 9.55 4.45
N ALA A 123 29.44 9.14 4.61
CA ALA A 123 29.98 8.77 5.92
C ALA A 123 29.92 9.90 6.98
N ARG A 124 29.80 11.15 6.55
CA ARG A 124 29.67 12.34 7.41
C ARG A 124 28.22 12.72 7.72
N GLY A 125 27.25 11.92 7.24
CA GLY A 125 25.83 12.22 7.33
C GLY A 125 25.21 12.54 5.97
N GLY A 126 23.91 12.81 5.95
CA GLY A 126 23.14 13.16 4.76
C GLY A 126 21.69 13.37 5.13
N ASP A 127 20.93 13.84 4.16
CA ASP A 127 19.51 14.05 4.30
C ASP A 127 18.76 12.81 3.86
N ILE A 128 17.70 12.46 4.57
CA ILE A 128 16.69 11.50 4.16
C ILE A 128 15.34 12.20 4.14
N SER A 129 14.51 11.81 3.18
CA SER A 129 13.14 12.33 3.04
C SER A 129 12.13 11.19 3.23
N PRO A 130 11.81 10.83 4.48
CA PRO A 130 10.79 9.83 4.73
C PRO A 130 9.44 10.24 4.12
N GLY A 131 8.71 9.26 3.56
CA GLY A 131 7.38 9.49 2.98
C GLY A 131 7.38 9.79 1.48
N GLU A 132 8.53 9.84 0.80
CA GLU A 132 8.58 9.98 -0.66
C GLU A 132 8.23 8.68 -1.40
N VAL A 133 8.44 7.53 -0.75
CA VAL A 133 7.99 6.23 -1.28
C VAL A 133 6.52 6.05 -0.91
N ARG A 134 5.63 6.20 -1.87
CA ARG A 134 4.19 6.24 -1.59
C ARG A 134 3.35 5.58 -2.69
N PRO A 135 2.17 5.03 -2.34
CA PRO A 135 1.27 4.45 -3.34
C PRO A 135 0.73 5.52 -4.28
N LEU A 136 0.56 5.15 -5.55
CA LEU A 136 -0.05 5.99 -6.57
C LEU A 136 -1.45 5.46 -6.91
N GLY A 137 -2.33 6.37 -7.33
CA GLY A 137 -3.70 6.02 -7.74
C GLY A 137 -4.65 5.70 -6.59
N VAL A 138 -4.29 6.10 -5.36
CA VAL A 138 -5.16 5.98 -4.18
C VAL A 138 -5.95 7.26 -3.96
N GLN A 139 -7.19 7.14 -3.48
CA GLN A 139 -8.06 8.28 -3.13
C GLN A 139 -7.77 8.83 -1.74
N GLY A 140 -7.18 8.03 -0.88
CA GLY A 140 -6.76 8.43 0.47
C GLY A 140 -5.58 7.62 0.93
N GLU A 141 -4.67 8.30 1.63
CA GLU A 141 -3.49 7.72 2.24
C GLU A 141 -3.40 8.22 3.67
N ARG A 142 -3.15 7.33 4.60
CA ARG A 142 -2.84 7.65 5.99
C ARG A 142 -1.80 6.66 6.51
N GLY A 143 -1.14 7.01 7.59
CA GLY A 143 -0.18 6.08 8.18
C GLY A 143 0.80 6.74 9.13
N TYR A 144 1.95 6.10 9.26
CA TYR A 144 2.98 6.48 10.22
C TYR A 144 4.35 6.46 9.56
N VAL A 145 5.22 7.33 10.06
CA VAL A 145 6.65 7.35 9.70
C VAL A 145 7.45 7.20 10.98
N GLN A 146 8.34 6.22 11.01
CA GLN A 146 9.23 5.99 12.13
C GLN A 146 10.68 5.96 11.66
N VAL A 147 11.54 6.70 12.34
CA VAL A 147 12.99 6.70 12.11
C VAL A 147 13.67 6.12 13.33
N VAL A 148 14.49 5.11 13.13
CA VAL A 148 15.23 4.41 14.19
C VAL A 148 16.72 4.38 13.88
N SER A 149 17.55 4.30 14.90
CA SER A 149 19.00 4.08 14.73
C SER A 149 19.56 3.25 15.89
N PRO A 150 20.35 2.22 15.62
CA PRO A 150 21.16 1.56 16.64
C PRO A 150 22.40 2.37 17.01
N LEU A 151 22.72 3.42 16.27
CA LEU A 151 23.85 4.28 16.46
C LEU A 151 23.45 5.56 17.22
N GLN A 152 24.38 6.13 17.97
CA GLN A 152 24.21 7.49 18.45
C GLN A 152 24.43 8.43 17.28
N VAL A 153 23.38 9.17 16.89
CA VAL A 153 23.40 10.12 15.79
C VAL A 153 22.85 11.46 16.28
N ASN A 154 23.46 12.55 15.81
CA ASN A 154 22.85 13.86 15.92
C ASN A 154 21.92 14.01 14.71
N TYR A 155 20.69 14.39 14.95
CA TYR A 155 19.71 14.62 13.88
C TYR A 155 18.96 15.93 14.13
N ASP A 156 18.50 16.51 13.05
CA ASP A 156 17.62 17.68 13.05
C ASP A 156 16.47 17.43 12.07
N ILE A 157 15.29 17.87 12.42
CA ILE A 157 14.13 17.84 11.52
C ILE A 157 14.09 19.20 10.82
N SER A 158 14.74 19.30 9.70
CA SER A 158 14.90 20.55 8.94
C SER A 158 13.58 21.06 8.35
N ARG A 159 12.65 20.14 8.02
CA ARG A 159 11.38 20.46 7.39
C ARG A 159 10.33 19.40 7.70
N SER A 160 9.14 19.86 8.03
CA SER A 160 7.94 19.04 8.14
C SER A 160 6.81 19.77 7.43
N GLU A 161 6.19 19.14 6.44
CA GLU A 161 5.15 19.75 5.63
C GLU A 161 3.85 18.95 5.63
N GLY A 162 2.75 19.65 5.34
CA GLY A 162 1.44 19.04 5.22
C GLY A 162 0.82 18.64 6.54
N ALA A 163 0.08 17.54 6.54
CA ALA A 163 -0.67 17.02 7.70
C ALA A 163 0.17 16.10 8.61
N LEU A 164 1.51 16.17 8.55
CA LEU A 164 2.38 15.36 9.39
C LEU A 164 2.38 15.92 10.82
N LEU A 165 1.97 15.11 11.78
CA LEU A 165 1.96 15.41 13.20
C LEU A 165 3.03 14.58 13.89
N LYS A 166 3.86 15.23 14.71
CA LYS A 166 4.84 14.52 15.53
C LYS A 166 4.11 13.74 16.64
N LEU A 167 4.45 12.47 16.77
CA LEU A 167 3.93 11.58 17.79
C LEU A 167 4.98 11.26 18.84
N ASP A 168 4.54 10.96 20.06
CA ASP A 168 5.37 10.23 21.00
C ASP A 168 5.52 8.78 20.51
N PRO A 169 6.75 8.18 20.53
CA PRO A 169 6.95 6.80 20.11
C PRO A 169 6.04 5.78 20.80
N SER A 170 5.55 6.08 21.99
CA SER A 170 4.59 5.23 22.71
C SER A 170 3.19 5.24 22.12
N GLU A 171 2.85 6.22 21.32
CA GLU A 171 1.55 6.35 20.64
C GLU A 171 1.48 5.56 19.34
N LEU A 172 2.63 5.07 18.83
CA LEU A 172 2.63 4.17 17.67
C LEU A 172 1.85 2.89 18.01
N PRO A 173 1.07 2.35 17.06
CA PRO A 173 0.41 1.06 17.22
C PRO A 173 1.40 -0.04 17.63
N ALA A 174 0.97 -0.95 18.51
CA ALA A 174 1.84 -1.98 19.09
C ALA A 174 2.52 -2.84 18.02
N GLU A 175 1.82 -3.14 16.94
CA GLU A 175 2.33 -3.88 15.79
C GLU A 175 3.54 -3.23 15.13
N PHE A 176 3.58 -1.89 15.07
CA PHE A 176 4.70 -1.16 14.47
C PHE A 176 5.85 -0.98 15.44
N ARG A 177 5.58 -0.83 16.73
CA ARG A 177 6.63 -0.78 17.76
C ARG A 177 7.48 -2.04 17.83
N LEU A 178 6.94 -3.19 17.42
CA LEU A 178 7.63 -4.48 17.42
C LEU A 178 8.49 -4.71 16.18
N LEU A 179 8.40 -3.87 15.13
CA LEU A 179 9.17 -4.04 13.90
C LEU A 179 10.64 -3.68 14.04
N SER A 180 11.01 -2.95 15.07
CA SER A 180 12.41 -2.63 15.35
C SER A 180 12.66 -2.59 16.86
N SER A 181 13.80 -3.18 17.27
CA SER A 181 14.34 -3.05 18.62
C SER A 181 15.29 -1.85 18.79
N ALA A 182 15.59 -1.14 17.68
CA ALA A 182 16.45 0.02 17.73
C ALA A 182 15.72 1.24 18.33
N PRO A 183 16.43 2.15 19.02
CA PRO A 183 15.84 3.36 19.55
C PRO A 183 15.18 4.20 18.46
N THR A 184 13.94 4.66 18.72
CA THR A 184 13.25 5.59 17.83
C THR A 184 13.83 6.99 18.00
N LEU A 185 14.25 7.61 16.90
CA LEU A 185 14.71 8.99 16.83
C LEU A 185 13.54 9.95 16.61
N ALA A 186 12.62 9.58 15.71
CA ALA A 186 11.43 10.36 15.39
C ALA A 186 10.26 9.45 15.00
N ALA A 187 9.05 9.88 15.35
CA ALA A 187 7.79 9.25 14.95
C ALA A 187 6.71 10.31 14.69
#